data_584e1f7dc9d9a29798b4460fa5299762
#
_entry.id   584e1f7dc9d9a29798b4460fa5299762
#
_cell.length_a   1.000
_cell.length_b   1.000
_cell.length_c   1.000
_cell.angle_alpha   90.00
_cell.angle_beta   90.00
_cell.angle_gamma   90.00
#
_symmetry.space_group_name_H-M   'P 1'
#
loop_
_entity.id
_entity.type
_entity.pdbx_description
1 polymer ?
#
loop_
_entity_poly.entity_id
_entity_poly.type
_entity_poly.pdbx_seq_one_letter_code
_entity_poly.pdbx_strand_id
1 'polypeptide(L)'
;MEQGQIDAAVMLDPSVTVLQGSHPDLRILSDTRTQKDTLAVFGGEYPGGALYSTTAWVASHDKEVQALTNAILNTLAWIHSHSPEDVMAKMPAEMVGKNKELYLAALKNTIPMFSETGKMDPKGADAVLAVFSEGSPEVAKANIDVTKTYTNKFVDAAKKTTGLNAK
;
A
#
# COMPACT_ATOMS: atom_id res chain seq x y z
N MET A 1 7.55 23.49 1.55
CA MET A 1 7.37 23.70 2.98
C MET A 1 8.67 24.15 3.63
N GLU A 2 9.74 23.38 3.72
CA GLU A 2 11.01 23.81 4.36
C GLU A 2 11.56 25.14 3.84
N GLN A 3 11.42 25.42 2.57
CA GLN A 3 11.86 26.67 1.93
C GLN A 3 10.78 27.75 1.86
N GLY A 4 9.62 27.56 2.49
CA GLY A 4 8.53 28.51 2.48
C GLY A 4 7.81 28.71 1.15
N GLN A 5 8.04 27.82 0.16
CA GLN A 5 7.44 27.94 -1.17
C GLN A 5 6.01 27.39 -1.25
N ILE A 6 5.64 26.50 -0.31
CA ILE A 6 4.29 25.91 -0.18
C ILE A 6 3.91 25.80 1.28
N ASP A 7 2.61 25.95 1.58
CA ASP A 7 2.07 25.95 2.93
C ASP A 7 1.53 24.57 3.34
N ALA A 8 1.14 23.73 2.38
CA ALA A 8 0.64 22.40 2.62
C ALA A 8 1.07 21.42 1.52
N ALA A 9 1.13 20.13 1.85
CA ALA A 9 1.47 19.07 0.90
C ALA A 9 0.79 17.76 1.28
N VAL A 10 0.51 16.90 0.29
CA VAL A 10 0.22 15.49 0.47
C VAL A 10 1.53 14.73 0.26
N MET A 11 1.91 13.92 1.24
CA MET A 11 3.21 13.27 1.25
C MET A 11 3.10 11.82 1.73
N LEU A 12 4.06 11.00 1.32
CA LEU A 12 4.25 9.62 1.78
C LEU A 12 5.50 9.54 2.68
N ASP A 13 5.57 8.54 3.55
CA ASP A 13 6.80 8.21 4.23
C ASP A 13 7.86 7.69 3.22
N PRO A 14 9.14 7.99 3.43
CA PRO A 14 9.74 8.61 4.63
C PRO A 14 9.65 10.14 4.69
N SER A 15 9.13 10.82 3.66
CA SER A 15 9.16 12.28 3.56
C SER A 15 8.41 12.98 4.70
N VAL A 16 7.27 12.44 5.13
CA VAL A 16 6.50 12.96 6.28
C VAL A 16 7.32 12.86 7.55
N THR A 17 7.90 11.69 7.82
CA THR A 17 8.72 11.44 9.02
C THR A 17 9.96 12.35 9.05
N VAL A 18 10.60 12.57 7.90
CA VAL A 18 11.75 13.51 7.77
C VAL A 18 11.31 14.92 8.13
N LEU A 19 10.22 15.38 7.52
CA LEU A 19 9.74 16.75 7.72
C LEU A 19 9.29 16.99 9.17
N GLN A 20 8.62 16.02 9.80
CA GLN A 20 8.26 16.10 11.21
C GLN A 20 9.48 16.17 12.14
N GLY A 21 10.57 15.47 11.80
CA GLY A 21 11.82 15.50 12.55
C GLY A 21 12.52 16.85 12.52
N SER A 22 12.43 17.59 11.40
CA SER A 22 13.04 18.91 11.23
C SER A 22 12.11 20.07 11.61
N HIS A 23 10.79 19.85 11.59
CA HIS A 23 9.76 20.85 11.89
C HIS A 23 8.75 20.32 12.92
N PRO A 24 9.04 20.45 14.23
CA PRO A 24 8.15 19.94 15.30
C PRO A 24 6.78 20.64 15.36
N ASP A 25 6.66 21.82 14.76
CA ASP A 25 5.44 22.62 14.64
C ASP A 25 4.54 22.19 13.47
N LEU A 26 4.99 21.22 12.64
CA LEU A 26 4.24 20.71 11.51
C LEU A 26 2.90 20.11 11.96
N ARG A 27 1.80 20.58 11.37
CA ARG A 27 0.46 20.02 11.58
C ARG A 27 0.15 18.95 10.57
N ILE A 28 -0.15 17.75 11.04
CA ILE A 28 -0.79 16.72 10.23
C ILE A 28 -2.30 16.98 10.25
N LEU A 29 -2.86 17.35 9.10
CA LEU A 29 -4.28 17.64 8.96
C LEU A 29 -5.11 16.36 8.77
N SER A 30 -4.55 15.39 8.07
CA SER A 30 -5.12 14.07 7.87
C SER A 30 -3.99 13.05 7.79
N ASP A 31 -4.07 11.99 8.55
CA ASP A 31 -3.08 10.90 8.58
C ASP A 31 -3.76 9.60 8.15
N THR A 32 -3.18 8.89 7.20
CA THR A 32 -3.67 7.60 6.72
C THR A 32 -2.62 6.50 6.89
N ARG A 33 -1.64 6.69 7.77
CA ARG A 33 -0.58 5.73 8.06
C ARG A 33 -1.00 4.60 9.01
N THR A 34 -2.23 4.64 9.51
CA THR A 34 -2.82 3.52 10.26
C THR A 34 -4.13 3.09 9.62
N GLN A 35 -4.50 1.83 9.81
CA GLN A 35 -5.78 1.32 9.33
C GLN A 35 -6.97 2.09 9.94
N LYS A 36 -6.89 2.42 11.22
CA LYS A 36 -7.92 3.19 11.92
C LYS A 36 -8.14 4.55 11.27
N ASP A 37 -7.06 5.26 10.97
CA ASP A 37 -7.14 6.60 10.40
C ASP A 37 -7.57 6.54 8.93
N THR A 38 -7.11 5.53 8.19
CA THR A 38 -7.58 5.23 6.82
C THR A 38 -9.09 5.02 6.79
N LEU A 39 -9.63 4.21 7.70
CA LEU A 39 -11.07 4.00 7.85
C LEU A 39 -11.82 5.30 8.18
N ALA A 40 -11.25 6.16 9.03
CA ALA A 40 -11.86 7.43 9.42
C ALA A 40 -11.91 8.44 8.24
N VAL A 41 -10.87 8.43 7.39
CA VAL A 41 -10.77 9.36 6.25
C VAL A 41 -11.58 8.88 5.05
N PHE A 42 -11.50 7.59 4.69
CA PHE A 42 -12.07 7.05 3.46
C PHE A 42 -13.34 6.21 3.68
N GLY A 43 -13.75 5.99 4.93
CA GLY A 43 -14.94 5.18 5.24
C GLY A 43 -14.75 3.67 5.06
N GLY A 44 -13.56 3.22 4.66
CA GLY A 44 -13.22 1.82 4.40
C GLY A 44 -11.71 1.62 4.33
N GLU A 45 -11.29 0.36 4.16
CA GLU A 45 -9.92 0.07 3.76
C GLU A 45 -9.63 0.76 2.41
N TYR A 46 -8.42 1.31 2.27
CA TYR A 46 -8.01 1.97 1.04
C TYR A 46 -6.74 1.31 0.49
N PRO A 47 -6.85 0.31 -0.38
CA PRO A 47 -5.70 -0.39 -0.94
C PRO A 47 -4.92 0.53 -1.87
N GLY A 48 -3.83 1.12 -1.36
CA GLY A 48 -2.99 2.08 -2.10
C GLY A 48 -1.94 1.44 -3.00
N GLY A 49 -1.60 0.18 -2.77
CA GLY A 49 -0.61 -0.56 -3.57
C GLY A 49 -1.20 -1.86 -4.11
N ALA A 50 -1.09 -2.09 -5.42
CA ALA A 50 -1.59 -3.30 -6.07
C ALA A 50 -0.69 -3.73 -7.23
N LEU A 51 -0.59 -5.04 -7.48
CA LEU A 51 -0.09 -5.56 -8.73
C LEU A 51 -1.18 -5.40 -9.79
N TYR A 52 -0.89 -4.71 -10.88
CA TYR A 52 -1.86 -4.49 -11.95
C TYR A 52 -1.27 -4.74 -13.33
N SER A 53 -2.13 -5.12 -14.27
CA SER A 53 -1.81 -5.25 -15.69
C SER A 53 -3.09 -5.18 -16.51
N THR A 54 -2.98 -5.24 -17.85
CA THR A 54 -4.14 -5.32 -18.72
C THR A 54 -4.81 -6.69 -18.62
N THR A 55 -6.13 -6.73 -18.74
CA THR A 55 -6.90 -7.99 -18.72
C THR A 55 -6.41 -8.98 -19.75
N ALA A 56 -6.07 -8.51 -20.96
CA ALA A 56 -5.57 -9.36 -22.05
C ALA A 56 -4.21 -10.00 -21.70
N TRP A 57 -3.31 -9.23 -21.07
CA TRP A 57 -2.02 -9.75 -20.64
C TRP A 57 -2.17 -10.78 -19.53
N VAL A 58 -2.97 -10.50 -18.52
CA VAL A 58 -3.27 -11.44 -17.42
C VAL A 58 -3.83 -12.74 -17.96
N ALA A 59 -4.76 -12.68 -18.92
CA ALA A 59 -5.38 -13.87 -19.50
C ALA A 59 -4.39 -14.75 -20.29
N SER A 60 -3.35 -14.16 -20.87
CA SER A 60 -2.34 -14.89 -21.67
C SER A 60 -1.09 -15.30 -20.88
N HIS A 61 -0.89 -14.78 -19.64
CA HIS A 61 0.31 -14.98 -18.82
C HIS A 61 -0.03 -15.49 -17.40
N ASP A 62 -0.97 -16.42 -17.31
CA ASP A 62 -1.51 -16.94 -16.04
C ASP A 62 -0.39 -17.48 -15.11
N LYS A 63 0.64 -18.12 -15.67
CA LYS A 63 1.76 -18.67 -14.89
C LYS A 63 2.67 -17.58 -14.33
N GLU A 64 2.96 -16.56 -15.11
CA GLU A 64 3.78 -15.42 -14.72
C GLU A 64 3.08 -14.59 -13.66
N VAL A 65 1.79 -14.33 -13.82
CA VAL A 65 0.97 -13.63 -12.82
C VAL A 65 0.93 -14.42 -11.51
N GLN A 66 0.76 -15.75 -11.58
CA GLN A 66 0.79 -16.60 -10.39
C GLN A 66 2.16 -16.55 -9.69
N ALA A 67 3.25 -16.61 -10.45
CA ALA A 67 4.62 -16.56 -9.91
C ALA A 67 4.88 -15.20 -9.22
N LEU A 68 4.48 -14.08 -9.83
CA LEU A 68 4.59 -12.75 -9.24
C LEU A 68 3.74 -12.62 -7.98
N THR A 69 2.50 -13.12 -8.01
CA THR A 69 1.61 -13.12 -6.84
C THR A 69 2.21 -13.92 -5.69
N ASN A 70 2.76 -15.12 -5.97
CA ASN A 70 3.42 -15.94 -4.96
C ASN A 70 4.61 -15.21 -4.33
N ALA A 71 5.44 -14.54 -5.14
CA ALA A 71 6.59 -13.79 -4.66
C ALA A 71 6.17 -12.64 -3.74
N ILE A 72 5.12 -11.89 -4.10
CA ILE A 72 4.57 -10.81 -3.28
C ILE A 72 4.02 -11.36 -1.95
N LEU A 73 3.23 -12.43 -1.99
CA LEU A 73 2.66 -13.02 -0.78
C LEU A 73 3.74 -13.56 0.17
N ASN A 74 4.78 -14.21 -0.37
CA ASN A 74 5.91 -14.66 0.43
C ASN A 74 6.65 -13.48 1.06
N THR A 75 6.80 -12.38 0.32
CA THR A 75 7.45 -11.15 0.83
C THR A 75 6.60 -10.52 1.94
N LEU A 76 5.29 -10.41 1.77
CA LEU A 76 4.37 -9.89 2.80
C LEU A 76 4.45 -10.74 4.07
N ALA A 77 4.37 -12.07 3.95
CA ALA A 77 4.49 -12.98 5.08
C ALA A 77 5.86 -12.85 5.79
N TRP A 78 6.94 -12.69 5.01
CA TRP A 78 8.27 -12.47 5.55
C TRP A 78 8.36 -11.14 6.31
N ILE A 79 7.84 -10.04 5.74
CA ILE A 79 7.83 -8.72 6.39
C ILE A 79 7.09 -8.77 7.73
N HIS A 80 5.91 -9.41 7.79
CA HIS A 80 5.12 -9.51 9.02
C HIS A 80 5.73 -10.44 10.08
N SER A 81 6.66 -11.32 9.70
CA SER A 81 7.35 -12.24 10.61
C SER A 81 8.73 -11.79 11.07
N HIS A 82 9.22 -10.64 10.58
CA HIS A 82 10.55 -10.13 10.88
C HIS A 82 10.50 -8.71 11.46
N SER A 83 11.60 -8.32 12.14
CA SER A 83 11.71 -6.98 12.67
C SER A 83 11.91 -5.92 11.57
N PRO A 84 11.55 -4.67 11.81
CA PRO A 84 11.86 -3.57 10.87
C PRO A 84 13.36 -3.46 10.56
N GLU A 85 14.21 -3.80 11.51
CA GLU A 85 15.66 -3.87 11.35
C GLU A 85 16.09 -4.95 10.34
N ASP A 86 15.46 -6.12 10.39
CA ASP A 86 15.69 -7.20 9.43
C ASP A 86 15.21 -6.79 8.02
N VAL A 87 14.06 -6.13 7.93
CA VAL A 87 13.53 -5.60 6.66
C VAL A 87 14.50 -4.58 6.09
N MET A 88 14.95 -3.60 6.90
CA MET A 88 15.94 -2.61 6.48
C MET A 88 17.24 -3.24 5.98
N ALA A 89 17.69 -4.32 6.63
CA ALA A 89 18.92 -5.02 6.24
C ALA A 89 18.85 -5.70 4.86
N LYS A 90 17.63 -5.93 4.32
CA LYS A 90 17.42 -6.47 2.98
C LYS A 90 17.22 -5.40 1.91
N MET A 91 17.06 -4.15 2.32
CA MET A 91 16.86 -3.05 1.38
C MET A 91 18.18 -2.62 0.72
N PRO A 92 18.16 -2.24 -0.57
CA PRO A 92 19.29 -1.62 -1.22
C PRO A 92 19.78 -0.39 -0.48
N ALA A 93 21.11 -0.22 -0.39
CA ALA A 93 21.72 0.88 0.37
C ALA A 93 21.28 2.27 -0.11
N GLU A 94 21.05 2.42 -1.41
CA GLU A 94 20.52 3.64 -2.03
C GLU A 94 19.10 3.99 -1.57
N MET A 95 18.28 3.00 -1.23
CA MET A 95 16.93 3.23 -0.70
C MET A 95 16.95 3.58 0.79
N VAL A 96 17.84 2.96 1.55
CA VAL A 96 18.02 3.26 2.98
C VAL A 96 18.60 4.67 3.17
N GLY A 97 19.45 5.09 2.24
CA GLY A 97 20.10 6.40 2.28
C GLY A 97 21.11 6.52 3.44
N LYS A 98 21.48 7.78 3.75
CA LYS A 98 22.51 8.08 4.75
C LYS A 98 22.00 8.02 6.19
N ASN A 99 20.71 8.30 6.40
CA ASN A 99 20.09 8.34 7.74
C ASN A 99 19.30 7.04 8.00
N LYS A 100 19.98 6.03 8.49
CA LYS A 100 19.39 4.72 8.80
C LYS A 100 18.33 4.76 9.89
N GLU A 101 18.51 5.63 10.90
CA GLU A 101 17.56 5.77 12.01
C GLU A 101 16.22 6.31 11.51
N LEU A 102 16.27 7.31 10.63
CA LEU A 102 15.09 7.88 10.02
C LEU A 102 14.37 6.89 9.10
N TYR A 103 15.13 6.13 8.30
CA TYR A 103 14.56 5.07 7.46
C TYR A 103 13.87 3.99 8.30
N LEU A 104 14.51 3.60 9.41
CA LEU A 104 13.93 2.62 10.34
C LEU A 104 12.64 3.15 10.98
N ALA A 105 12.60 4.42 11.39
CA ALA A 105 11.39 5.05 11.91
C ALA A 105 10.26 5.03 10.87
N ALA A 106 10.56 5.36 9.61
CA ALA A 106 9.60 5.28 8.51
C ALA A 106 9.11 3.85 8.27
N LEU A 107 9.98 2.83 8.31
CA LEU A 107 9.59 1.43 8.19
C LEU A 107 8.64 1.00 9.33
N LYS A 108 8.90 1.40 10.56
CA LYS A 108 8.03 1.11 11.72
C LYS A 108 6.61 1.66 11.53
N ASN A 109 6.50 2.81 10.88
CA ASN A 109 5.20 3.42 10.56
C ASN A 109 4.52 2.73 9.36
N THR A 110 5.30 2.25 8.39
CA THR A 110 4.78 1.74 7.10
C THR A 110 4.43 0.25 7.16
N ILE A 111 5.21 -0.58 7.88
CA ILE A 111 5.01 -2.03 7.92
C ILE A 111 3.57 -2.42 8.32
N PRO A 112 2.91 -1.78 9.31
CA PRO A 112 1.53 -2.08 9.67
C PRO A 112 0.51 -1.84 8.56
N MET A 113 0.87 -1.09 7.52
CA MET A 113 0.01 -0.79 6.36
C MET A 113 0.06 -1.88 5.28
N PHE A 114 1.05 -2.76 5.30
CA PHE A 114 1.11 -3.86 4.35
C PHE A 114 0.01 -4.90 4.63
N SER A 115 -0.64 -5.36 3.56
CA SER A 115 -1.69 -6.36 3.66
C SER A 115 -1.16 -7.67 4.25
N GLU A 116 -1.84 -8.19 5.26
CA GLU A 116 -1.53 -9.53 5.81
C GLU A 116 -1.96 -10.66 4.86
N THR A 117 -2.96 -10.41 4.03
CA THR A 117 -3.58 -11.43 3.19
C THR A 117 -3.24 -11.33 1.72
N GLY A 118 -2.85 -10.16 1.25
CA GLY A 118 -2.67 -9.84 -0.17
C GLY A 118 -3.97 -9.80 -0.98
N LYS A 119 -5.13 -9.96 -0.33
CA LYS A 119 -6.43 -9.91 -1.00
C LYS A 119 -6.94 -8.50 -1.14
N MET A 120 -7.62 -8.25 -2.25
CA MET A 120 -8.47 -7.08 -2.40
C MET A 120 -9.78 -7.33 -1.64
N ASP A 121 -10.09 -6.50 -0.65
CA ASP A 121 -11.39 -6.47 -0.02
C ASP A 121 -12.39 -5.73 -0.94
N PRO A 122 -13.59 -6.28 -1.20
CA PRO A 122 -14.63 -5.58 -1.94
C PRO A 122 -14.95 -4.19 -1.40
N LYS A 123 -15.03 -4.01 -0.09
CA LYS A 123 -15.25 -2.70 0.53
C LYS A 123 -14.11 -1.73 0.30
N GLY A 124 -12.87 -2.23 0.26
CA GLY A 124 -11.72 -1.41 -0.09
C GLY A 124 -11.77 -0.95 -1.54
N ALA A 125 -12.16 -1.82 -2.47
CA ALA A 125 -12.36 -1.45 -3.87
C ALA A 125 -13.48 -0.42 -4.06
N ASP A 126 -14.59 -0.57 -3.31
CA ASP A 126 -15.70 0.41 -3.30
C ASP A 126 -15.23 1.77 -2.74
N ALA A 127 -14.44 1.79 -1.67
CA ALA A 127 -13.88 3.01 -1.10
C ALA A 127 -12.97 3.74 -2.09
N VAL A 128 -12.13 3.01 -2.83
CA VAL A 128 -11.30 3.59 -3.90
C VAL A 128 -12.18 4.23 -4.98
N LEU A 129 -13.21 3.53 -5.45
CA LEU A 129 -14.13 4.09 -6.45
C LEU A 129 -14.82 5.36 -5.94
N ALA A 130 -15.27 5.38 -4.68
CA ALA A 130 -15.91 6.53 -4.08
C ALA A 130 -14.98 7.76 -4.09
N VAL A 131 -13.75 7.61 -3.63
CA VAL A 131 -12.75 8.69 -3.60
C VAL A 131 -12.43 9.18 -5.02
N PHE A 132 -12.21 8.28 -5.97
CA PHE A 132 -11.94 8.67 -7.36
C PHE A 132 -13.13 9.36 -8.01
N SER A 133 -14.37 8.97 -7.67
CA SER A 133 -15.59 9.59 -8.20
C SER A 133 -15.77 11.02 -7.71
N GLU A 134 -15.36 11.33 -6.47
CA GLU A 134 -15.36 12.71 -5.96
C GLU A 134 -14.32 13.58 -6.66
N GLY A 135 -13.14 13.02 -6.96
CA GLY A 135 -12.05 13.76 -7.60
C GLY A 135 -12.13 13.86 -9.12
N SER A 136 -12.91 12.99 -9.78
CA SER A 136 -13.00 12.89 -11.24
C SER A 136 -14.44 12.74 -11.74
N PRO A 137 -15.00 13.78 -12.38
CA PRO A 137 -16.33 13.68 -12.99
C PRO A 137 -16.46 12.60 -14.07
N GLU A 138 -15.34 12.21 -14.69
CA GLU A 138 -15.30 11.13 -15.70
C GLU A 138 -15.52 9.78 -15.03
N VAL A 139 -14.85 9.52 -13.90
CA VAL A 139 -15.03 8.30 -13.11
C VAL A 139 -16.45 8.23 -12.55
N ALA A 140 -16.98 9.32 -12.01
CA ALA A 140 -18.33 9.38 -11.47
C ALA A 140 -19.42 9.02 -12.51
N LYS A 141 -19.20 9.37 -13.79
CA LYS A 141 -20.13 9.12 -14.89
C LYS A 141 -19.95 7.74 -15.54
N ALA A 142 -18.82 7.07 -15.31
CA ALA A 142 -18.44 5.87 -16.06
C ALA A 142 -19.22 4.60 -15.66
N ASN A 143 -20.04 4.62 -14.59
CA ASN A 143 -20.77 3.46 -14.06
C ASN A 143 -19.87 2.21 -13.93
N ILE A 144 -18.74 2.37 -13.26
CA ILE A 144 -17.72 1.34 -13.13
C ILE A 144 -18.25 0.19 -12.26
N ASP A 145 -18.26 -1.01 -12.81
CA ASP A 145 -18.48 -2.25 -12.06
C ASP A 145 -17.16 -2.65 -11.37
N VAL A 146 -17.04 -2.29 -10.10
CA VAL A 146 -15.84 -2.52 -9.30
C VAL A 146 -15.42 -3.99 -9.28
N THR A 147 -16.38 -4.92 -9.31
CA THR A 147 -16.10 -6.36 -9.26
C THR A 147 -15.32 -6.87 -10.47
N LYS A 148 -15.27 -6.10 -11.56
CA LYS A 148 -14.52 -6.40 -12.77
C LYS A 148 -13.13 -5.76 -12.81
N THR A 149 -12.78 -4.94 -11.82
CA THR A 149 -11.51 -4.21 -11.80
C THR A 149 -10.38 -4.98 -11.12
N TYR A 150 -10.70 -6.03 -10.36
CA TYR A 150 -9.71 -6.84 -9.65
C TYR A 150 -10.07 -8.32 -9.66
N THR A 151 -9.11 -9.16 -9.26
CA THR A 151 -9.34 -10.60 -9.03
C THR A 151 -8.47 -11.11 -7.89
N ASN A 152 -9.06 -11.93 -7.03
CA ASN A 152 -8.34 -12.66 -5.98
C ASN A 152 -7.93 -14.08 -6.40
N LYS A 153 -8.20 -14.49 -7.66
CA LYS A 153 -7.94 -15.84 -8.19
C LYS A 153 -6.52 -16.33 -7.85
N PHE A 154 -5.52 -15.49 -8.11
CA PHE A 154 -4.11 -15.86 -7.95
C PHE A 154 -3.69 -15.91 -6.47
N VAL A 155 -4.24 -15.05 -5.63
CA VAL A 155 -4.03 -15.09 -4.18
C VAL A 155 -4.65 -16.35 -3.57
N ASP A 156 -5.85 -16.71 -3.99
CA ASP A 156 -6.52 -17.93 -3.51
C ASP A 156 -5.81 -19.21 -3.98
N ALA A 157 -5.24 -19.19 -5.19
CA ALA A 157 -4.44 -20.31 -5.68
C ALA A 157 -3.09 -20.43 -4.93
N ALA A 158 -2.42 -19.31 -4.62
CA ALA A 158 -1.17 -19.27 -3.87
C ALA A 158 -1.32 -19.86 -2.47
N LYS A 159 -2.39 -19.53 -1.75
CA LYS A 159 -2.67 -20.04 -0.40
C LYS A 159 -2.78 -21.57 -0.35
N LYS A 160 -3.27 -22.20 -1.41
CA LYS A 160 -3.36 -23.66 -1.51
C LYS A 160 -1.99 -24.33 -1.71
N THR A 161 -1.05 -23.64 -2.35
CA THR A 161 0.25 -24.22 -2.75
C THR A 161 1.36 -23.94 -1.74
N THR A 162 1.33 -22.83 -1.03
CA THR A 162 2.41 -22.37 -0.15
C THR A 162 2.18 -22.68 1.32
N GLY A 163 1.01 -23.20 1.69
CA GLY A 163 0.67 -23.47 3.10
C GLY A 163 0.55 -22.21 3.97
N LEU A 164 0.53 -21.04 3.35
CA LEU A 164 0.28 -19.76 4.02
C LEU A 164 -1.19 -19.72 4.47
N ASN A 165 -1.43 -20.36 5.62
CA ASN A 165 -2.74 -20.29 6.29
C ASN A 165 -2.96 -18.85 6.73
N ALA A 166 -4.03 -18.23 6.23
CA ALA A 166 -4.60 -17.06 6.85
C ALA A 166 -4.97 -17.43 8.30
N LYS A 167 -4.34 -16.77 9.26
CA LYS A 167 -4.89 -16.68 10.60
C LYS A 167 -6.12 -15.79 10.61
#